data_b2581133a421f2a12d41e6b5dc3d281e
#
_entry.id   b2581133a421f2a12d41e6b5dc3d281e
#
_cell.length_a   1.000
_cell.length_b   1.000
_cell.length_c   1.000
_cell.angle_alpha   90.00
_cell.angle_beta   90.00
_cell.angle_gamma   90.00
#
_symmetry.space_group_name_H-M   'P 1'
#
loop_
_entity.id
_entity.type
_entity.pdbx_description
1 polymer ?
#
loop_
_entity_poly.entity_id
_entity_poly.type
_entity_poly.pdbx_seq_one_letter_code
_entity_poly.pdbx_strand_id
1 'polypeptide(L)'
;MNITSIRHKLTGWLDPFILLLSKTGITPNQITLLSFLFGIAAAGCYLTTHFIAGSILLAISGILDLTDGSVARLTNKKSDFGAIIDWIADKYVDGIGLFAVGLSCFISTPAYLAGFAIPQIAYVGVAGVAVIGSIMNTFIKPVTYAETGYSAKEDGKISDPLEGIGFFGRPETMLLLITGGLLGFIWIAVLIIALCTNLSAVQRILYLKKRHGGYKNE
;
A
#
# COMPACT_ATOMS: atom_id res chain seq x y z
N MET A 1 13.16 7.28 -8.18
CA MET A 1 13.74 6.45 -7.11
C MET A 1 12.60 6.28 -6.12
N ASN A 2 12.05 5.10 -5.98
CA ASN A 2 10.97 4.83 -5.02
C ASN A 2 11.54 4.07 -3.81
N ILE A 3 10.81 4.10 -2.69
CA ILE A 3 11.24 3.48 -1.42
C ILE A 3 11.40 1.95 -1.58
N THR A 4 10.73 1.33 -2.55
CA THR A 4 10.87 -0.10 -2.86
C THR A 4 12.34 -0.48 -3.14
N SER A 5 13.11 0.40 -3.77
CA SER A 5 14.55 0.18 -4.03
C SER A 5 15.43 0.18 -2.77
N ILE A 6 14.91 0.70 -1.65
CA ILE A 6 15.61 0.80 -0.36
C ILE A 6 15.15 -0.33 0.59
N ARG A 7 14.16 -1.13 0.16
CA ARG A 7 13.55 -2.19 0.98
C ARG A 7 14.58 -3.11 1.64
N HIS A 8 15.63 -3.51 0.90
CA HIS A 8 16.71 -4.34 1.44
C HIS A 8 17.49 -3.70 2.60
N LYS A 9 17.62 -2.37 2.62
CA LYS A 9 18.29 -1.66 3.73
C LYS A 9 17.37 -1.51 4.94
N LEU A 10 16.08 -1.33 4.70
CA LEU A 10 15.07 -1.22 5.77
C LEU A 10 14.82 -2.57 6.46
N THR A 11 14.85 -3.69 5.71
CA THR A 11 14.66 -5.02 6.30
C THR A 11 15.80 -5.42 7.22
N GLY A 12 17.04 -4.98 6.99
CA GLY A 12 18.18 -5.28 7.87
C GLY A 12 18.00 -4.80 9.32
N TRP A 13 17.25 -3.72 9.54
CA TRP A 13 16.92 -3.24 10.89
C TRP A 13 15.88 -4.12 11.59
N LEU A 14 15.09 -4.85 10.83
CA LEU A 14 14.06 -5.76 11.34
C LEU A 14 14.59 -7.17 11.58
N ASP A 15 15.82 -7.50 11.18
CA ASP A 15 16.39 -8.84 11.31
C ASP A 15 16.27 -9.42 12.74
N PRO A 16 16.57 -8.69 13.84
CA PRO A 16 16.39 -9.22 15.19
C PRO A 16 14.94 -9.58 15.51
N PHE A 17 13.98 -8.75 15.03
CA PHE A 17 12.55 -8.97 15.20
C PHE A 17 12.07 -10.14 14.37
N ILE A 18 12.52 -10.26 13.12
CA ILE A 18 12.23 -11.37 12.22
C ILE A 18 12.73 -12.70 12.81
N LEU A 19 13.97 -12.71 13.35
CA LEU A 19 14.53 -13.87 14.04
C LEU A 19 13.73 -14.26 15.29
N LEU A 20 13.28 -13.27 16.06
CA LEU A 20 12.43 -13.52 17.23
C LEU A 20 11.11 -14.18 16.78
N LEU A 21 10.42 -13.60 15.81
CA LEU A 21 9.16 -14.15 15.28
C LEU A 21 9.34 -15.57 14.71
N SER A 22 10.44 -15.83 14.00
CA SER A 22 10.70 -17.15 13.43
C SER A 22 10.86 -18.24 14.49
N LYS A 23 11.29 -17.89 15.72
CA LYS A 23 11.44 -18.82 16.85
C LYS A 23 10.14 -19.05 17.63
N THR A 24 9.14 -18.18 17.51
CA THR A 24 7.87 -18.32 18.23
C THR A 24 6.94 -19.40 17.67
N GLY A 25 7.26 -19.93 16.48
CA GLY A 25 6.40 -20.90 15.79
C GLY A 25 5.22 -20.28 15.03
N ILE A 26 5.04 -18.95 15.09
CA ILE A 26 4.01 -18.22 14.33
C ILE A 26 4.22 -18.45 12.83
N THR A 27 3.14 -18.79 12.13
CA THR A 27 3.20 -18.99 10.67
C THR A 27 3.18 -17.64 9.93
N PRO A 28 3.79 -17.56 8.73
CA PRO A 28 3.74 -16.34 7.91
C PRO A 28 2.31 -15.83 7.69
N ASN A 29 1.36 -16.72 7.37
CA ASN A 29 -0.04 -16.35 7.15
C ASN A 29 -0.71 -15.77 8.41
N GLN A 30 -0.30 -16.19 9.61
CA GLN A 30 -0.77 -15.59 10.86
C GLN A 30 -0.22 -14.17 11.05
N ILE A 31 1.02 -13.92 10.61
CA ILE A 31 1.61 -12.58 10.66
C ILE A 31 0.87 -11.66 9.66
N THR A 32 0.60 -12.12 8.43
CA THR A 32 -0.21 -11.39 7.45
C THR A 32 -1.61 -11.08 8.00
N LEU A 33 -2.27 -12.06 8.63
CA LEU A 33 -3.57 -11.85 9.26
C LEU A 33 -3.50 -10.80 10.39
N LEU A 34 -2.47 -10.85 11.22
CA LEU A 34 -2.27 -9.90 12.30
C LEU A 34 -2.01 -8.49 11.75
N SER A 35 -1.17 -8.36 10.71
CA SER A 35 -0.96 -7.11 9.98
C SER A 35 -2.29 -6.54 9.47
N PHE A 36 -3.09 -7.38 8.82
CA PHE A 36 -4.41 -7.00 8.32
C PHE A 36 -5.34 -6.48 9.44
N LEU A 37 -5.42 -7.19 10.58
CA LEU A 37 -6.24 -6.78 11.71
C LEU A 37 -5.79 -5.43 12.29
N PHE A 38 -4.48 -5.18 12.42
CA PHE A 38 -3.96 -3.88 12.82
C PHE A 38 -4.29 -2.78 11.80
N GLY A 39 -4.24 -3.09 10.50
CA GLY A 39 -4.64 -2.16 9.44
C GLY A 39 -6.13 -1.79 9.51
N ILE A 40 -7.01 -2.76 9.75
CA ILE A 40 -8.46 -2.50 9.93
C ILE A 40 -8.72 -1.71 11.21
N ALA A 41 -8.03 -2.01 12.32
CA ALA A 41 -8.13 -1.24 13.56
C ALA A 41 -7.65 0.19 13.36
N ALA A 42 -6.58 0.42 12.59
CA ALA A 42 -6.10 1.74 12.20
C ALA A 42 -7.19 2.53 11.45
N ALA A 43 -7.86 1.89 10.47
CA ALA A 43 -8.97 2.51 9.74
C ALA A 43 -10.15 2.86 10.67
N GLY A 44 -10.47 2.01 11.64
CA GLY A 44 -11.46 2.31 12.69
C GLY A 44 -11.09 3.55 13.51
N CYS A 45 -9.82 3.68 13.88
CA CYS A 45 -9.31 4.88 14.57
C CYS A 45 -9.38 6.12 13.67
N TYR A 46 -9.05 6.01 12.38
CA TYR A 46 -9.18 7.11 11.44
C TYR A 46 -10.62 7.55 11.28
N LEU A 47 -11.55 6.62 11.16
CA LEU A 47 -12.99 6.91 11.03
C LEU A 47 -13.52 7.69 12.24
N THR A 48 -13.03 7.39 13.43
CA THR A 48 -13.39 8.06 14.69
C THR A 48 -12.48 9.27 15.02
N THR A 49 -11.73 9.77 14.04
CA THR A 49 -10.84 10.95 14.15
C THR A 49 -9.65 10.80 15.10
N HIS A 50 -9.38 9.58 15.59
CA HIS A 50 -8.20 9.29 16.41
C HIS A 50 -6.95 9.08 15.52
N PHE A 51 -6.55 10.12 14.79
CA PHE A 51 -5.53 10.02 13.73
C PHE A 51 -4.17 9.54 14.24
N ILE A 52 -3.75 9.96 15.44
CA ILE A 52 -2.46 9.53 16.04
C ILE A 52 -2.51 8.02 16.33
N ALA A 53 -3.57 7.54 16.99
CA ALA A 53 -3.72 6.12 17.29
C ALA A 53 -3.80 5.27 16.01
N GLY A 54 -4.58 5.73 15.02
CA GLY A 54 -4.66 5.09 13.70
C GLY A 54 -3.30 4.99 13.00
N SER A 55 -2.49 6.06 13.06
CA SER A 55 -1.16 6.09 12.46
C SER A 55 -0.20 5.13 13.15
N ILE A 56 -0.25 5.00 14.48
CA ILE A 56 0.55 4.05 15.23
C ILE A 56 0.17 2.60 14.85
N LEU A 57 -1.14 2.30 14.81
CA LEU A 57 -1.63 0.99 14.42
C LEU A 57 -1.28 0.65 12.95
N LEU A 58 -1.35 1.63 12.05
CA LEU A 58 -0.95 1.46 10.67
C LEU A 58 0.56 1.21 10.53
N ALA A 59 1.38 1.87 11.34
CA ALA A 59 2.82 1.63 11.39
C ALA A 59 3.13 0.20 11.85
N ILE A 60 2.44 -0.29 12.89
CA ILE A 60 2.56 -1.67 13.37
C ILE A 60 2.14 -2.66 12.27
N SER A 61 1.01 -2.41 11.60
CA SER A 61 0.55 -3.18 10.44
C SER A 61 1.64 -3.27 9.37
N GLY A 62 2.22 -2.13 8.97
CA GLY A 62 3.28 -2.10 7.95
C GLY A 62 4.57 -2.83 8.35
N ILE A 63 4.96 -2.76 9.63
CA ILE A 63 6.11 -3.52 10.14
C ILE A 63 5.85 -5.02 10.05
N LEU A 64 4.68 -5.49 10.50
CA LEU A 64 4.29 -6.90 10.41
C LEU A 64 4.27 -7.40 8.97
N ASP A 65 3.71 -6.62 8.05
CA ASP A 65 3.68 -6.90 6.62
C ASP A 65 5.09 -7.05 6.01
N LEU A 66 6.04 -6.21 6.40
CA LEU A 66 7.43 -6.34 5.96
C LEU A 66 8.11 -7.61 6.51
N THR A 67 7.62 -8.15 7.61
CA THR A 67 8.26 -9.29 8.29
C THR A 67 7.74 -10.65 7.84
N ASP A 68 6.48 -10.79 7.42
CA ASP A 68 5.85 -12.07 7.09
C ASP A 68 6.56 -12.81 5.95
N GLY A 69 6.88 -12.11 4.86
CA GLY A 69 7.65 -12.66 3.75
C GLY A 69 9.09 -13.03 4.13
N SER A 70 9.69 -12.33 5.08
CA SER A 70 11.03 -12.64 5.58
C SER A 70 11.01 -13.88 6.49
N VAL A 71 10.01 -13.98 7.37
CA VAL A 71 9.77 -15.20 8.17
C VAL A 71 9.46 -16.39 7.28
N ALA A 72 8.67 -16.22 6.20
CA ALA A 72 8.38 -17.26 5.23
C ALA A 72 9.65 -17.82 4.57
N ARG A 73 10.61 -16.94 4.24
CA ARG A 73 11.92 -17.33 3.70
C ARG A 73 12.76 -18.09 4.72
N LEU A 74 12.89 -17.56 5.94
CA LEU A 74 13.71 -18.16 6.99
C LEU A 74 13.19 -19.53 7.46
N THR A 75 11.86 -19.70 7.48
CA THR A 75 11.22 -20.94 7.96
C THR A 75 10.92 -21.94 6.84
N ASN A 76 11.29 -21.64 5.58
CA ASN A 76 10.97 -22.45 4.40
C ASN A 76 9.45 -22.73 4.23
N LYS A 77 8.59 -21.79 4.71
CA LYS A 77 7.12 -21.90 4.65
C LYS A 77 6.51 -20.97 3.60
N LYS A 78 7.21 -20.76 2.49
CA LYS A 78 6.66 -19.99 1.36
C LYS A 78 5.51 -20.78 0.71
N SER A 79 4.40 -20.08 0.35
CA SER A 79 3.30 -20.64 -0.41
C SER A 79 2.73 -19.62 -1.39
N ASP A 80 2.23 -20.11 -2.53
CA ASP A 80 1.55 -19.24 -3.51
C ASP A 80 0.30 -18.61 -2.90
N PHE A 81 -0.45 -19.35 -2.08
CA PHE A 81 -1.61 -18.82 -1.37
C PHE A 81 -1.23 -17.68 -0.41
N GLY A 82 -0.12 -17.82 0.35
CA GLY A 82 0.38 -16.75 1.21
C GLY A 82 0.71 -15.47 0.44
N ALA A 83 1.32 -15.60 -0.74
CA ALA A 83 1.61 -14.45 -1.59
C ALA A 83 0.32 -13.78 -2.14
N ILE A 84 -0.70 -14.58 -2.48
CA ILE A 84 -1.99 -14.07 -2.97
C ILE A 84 -2.72 -13.30 -1.85
N ILE A 85 -2.82 -13.90 -0.66
CA ILE A 85 -3.55 -13.27 0.46
C ILE A 85 -2.86 -11.99 0.94
N ASP A 86 -1.54 -11.95 0.94
CA ASP A 86 -0.73 -10.78 1.22
C ASP A 86 -1.11 -9.60 0.28
N TRP A 87 -1.12 -9.83 -1.02
CA TRP A 87 -1.52 -8.81 -2.00
C TRP A 87 -2.95 -8.31 -1.81
N ILE A 88 -3.87 -9.21 -1.47
CA ILE A 88 -5.28 -8.87 -1.26
C ILE A 88 -5.44 -8.07 0.03
N ALA A 89 -4.84 -8.53 1.14
CA ALA A 89 -4.90 -7.87 2.44
C ALA A 89 -4.36 -6.44 2.36
N ASP A 90 -3.25 -6.24 1.65
CA ASP A 90 -2.66 -4.95 1.38
C ASP A 90 -3.64 -3.94 0.78
N LYS A 91 -4.39 -4.38 -0.23
CA LYS A 91 -5.32 -3.49 -0.92
C LYS A 91 -6.56 -3.18 -0.10
N TYR A 92 -7.01 -4.13 0.73
CA TYR A 92 -8.07 -3.85 1.69
C TYR A 92 -7.63 -2.84 2.75
N VAL A 93 -6.43 -2.98 3.32
CA VAL A 93 -5.90 -2.04 4.32
C VAL A 93 -5.75 -0.64 3.72
N ASP A 94 -5.12 -0.52 2.55
CA ASP A 94 -4.97 0.76 1.84
C ASP A 94 -6.33 1.40 1.54
N GLY A 95 -7.26 0.63 0.94
CA GLY A 95 -8.56 1.12 0.51
C GLY A 95 -9.44 1.55 1.67
N ILE A 96 -9.58 0.70 2.69
CA ILE A 96 -10.41 0.98 3.87
C ILE A 96 -9.80 2.14 4.67
N GLY A 97 -8.47 2.20 4.82
CA GLY A 97 -7.78 3.28 5.52
C GLY A 97 -8.00 4.64 4.87
N LEU A 98 -7.78 4.74 3.55
CA LEU A 98 -8.02 5.97 2.78
C LEU A 98 -9.49 6.40 2.83
N PHE A 99 -10.42 5.45 2.67
CA PHE A 99 -11.84 5.73 2.72
C PHE A 99 -12.30 6.19 4.10
N ALA A 100 -11.78 5.56 5.18
CA ALA A 100 -12.06 5.94 6.55
C ALA A 100 -11.63 7.40 6.84
N VAL A 101 -10.47 7.82 6.35
CA VAL A 101 -10.03 9.22 6.45
C VAL A 101 -10.98 10.15 5.70
N GLY A 102 -11.40 9.81 4.48
CA GLY A 102 -12.36 10.61 3.72
C GLY A 102 -13.68 10.80 4.44
N LEU A 103 -14.22 9.73 5.04
CA LEU A 103 -15.45 9.77 5.84
C LEU A 103 -15.27 10.58 7.13
N SER A 104 -14.17 10.42 7.85
CA SER A 104 -13.90 11.18 9.07
C SER A 104 -13.82 12.68 8.80
N CYS A 105 -13.16 13.09 7.72
CA CYS A 105 -13.08 14.47 7.28
C CYS A 105 -14.44 15.02 6.84
N PHE A 106 -15.25 14.21 6.17
CA PHE A 106 -16.63 14.58 5.82
C PHE A 106 -17.46 14.92 7.06
N ILE A 107 -17.28 14.16 8.15
CA ILE A 107 -18.09 14.33 9.38
C ILE A 107 -17.56 15.46 10.25
N SER A 108 -16.23 15.64 10.37
CA SER A 108 -15.61 16.42 11.45
C SER A 108 -14.92 17.71 11.01
N THR A 109 -14.68 17.92 9.71
CA THR A 109 -13.85 19.05 9.26
C THR A 109 -14.70 20.16 8.67
N PRO A 110 -14.66 21.40 9.21
CA PRO A 110 -15.24 22.55 8.52
C PRO A 110 -14.43 22.82 7.24
N ALA A 111 -15.15 23.01 6.17
CA ALA A 111 -14.70 23.00 4.79
C ALA A 111 -13.96 24.30 4.37
N TYR A 112 -12.85 24.64 5.01
CA TYR A 112 -12.03 25.79 4.62
C TYR A 112 -10.58 25.38 4.38
N LEU A 113 -10.14 25.44 3.14
CA LEU A 113 -8.74 25.36 2.78
C LEU A 113 -8.32 26.75 2.23
N ALA A 114 -7.35 27.39 2.86
CA ALA A 114 -6.84 28.71 2.44
C ALA A 114 -7.92 29.78 2.20
N GLY A 115 -9.00 29.77 3.01
CA GLY A 115 -10.10 30.73 2.89
C GLY A 115 -11.20 30.38 1.87
N PHE A 116 -11.06 29.26 1.15
CA PHE A 116 -12.10 28.75 0.25
C PHE A 116 -12.93 27.66 0.93
N ALA A 117 -14.26 27.76 0.85
CA ALA A 117 -15.16 26.71 1.30
C ALA A 117 -15.04 25.51 0.39
N ILE A 118 -14.62 24.35 0.94
CA ILE A 118 -14.60 23.08 0.22
C ILE A 118 -15.88 22.33 0.57
N PRO A 119 -16.69 21.89 -0.40
CA PRO A 119 -17.83 21.04 -0.11
C PRO A 119 -17.38 19.77 0.62
N GLN A 120 -18.05 19.42 1.72
CA GLN A 120 -17.69 18.23 2.53
C GLN A 120 -17.61 16.95 1.69
N ILE A 121 -18.46 16.82 0.67
CA ILE A 121 -18.44 15.69 -0.27
C ILE A 121 -17.10 15.56 -1.03
N ALA A 122 -16.35 16.64 -1.19
CA ALA A 122 -15.05 16.61 -1.84
C ALA A 122 -14.04 15.75 -1.08
N TYR A 123 -14.14 15.66 0.26
CA TYR A 123 -13.26 14.79 1.05
C TYR A 123 -13.45 13.32 0.69
N VAL A 124 -14.71 12.89 0.57
CA VAL A 124 -15.04 11.52 0.15
C VAL A 124 -14.64 11.29 -1.32
N GLY A 125 -14.87 12.28 -2.17
CA GLY A 125 -14.47 12.23 -3.59
C GLY A 125 -12.96 12.05 -3.76
N VAL A 126 -12.15 12.84 -3.08
CA VAL A 126 -10.69 12.74 -3.13
C VAL A 126 -10.20 11.43 -2.53
N ALA A 127 -10.78 10.97 -1.41
CA ALA A 127 -10.46 9.66 -0.85
C ALA A 127 -10.80 8.53 -1.84
N GLY A 128 -11.95 8.61 -2.54
CA GLY A 128 -12.31 7.68 -3.60
C GLY A 128 -11.28 7.65 -4.74
N VAL A 129 -10.82 8.82 -5.19
CA VAL A 129 -9.74 8.92 -6.20
C VAL A 129 -8.43 8.33 -5.69
N ALA A 130 -8.09 8.52 -4.40
CA ALA A 130 -6.92 7.93 -3.77
C ALA A 130 -7.01 6.39 -3.73
N VAL A 131 -8.18 5.84 -3.37
CA VAL A 131 -8.44 4.40 -3.36
C VAL A 131 -8.28 3.81 -4.75
N ILE A 132 -8.93 4.40 -5.76
CA ILE A 132 -8.82 3.96 -7.15
C ILE A 132 -7.36 4.00 -7.61
N GLY A 133 -6.65 5.10 -7.35
CA GLY A 133 -5.24 5.25 -7.70
C GLY A 133 -4.35 4.20 -7.04
N SER A 134 -4.53 3.91 -5.75
CA SER A 134 -3.78 2.87 -5.03
C SER A 134 -4.03 1.48 -5.61
N ILE A 135 -5.30 1.14 -5.93
CA ILE A 135 -5.67 -0.14 -6.53
C ILE A 135 -5.09 -0.25 -7.94
N MET A 136 -5.35 0.73 -8.81
CA MET A 136 -4.91 0.72 -10.21
C MET A 136 -3.39 0.67 -10.34
N ASN A 137 -2.67 1.46 -9.54
CA ASN A 137 -1.22 1.46 -9.52
C ASN A 137 -0.61 0.08 -9.23
N THR A 138 -1.32 -0.77 -8.47
CA THR A 138 -0.90 -2.16 -8.21
C THR A 138 -1.48 -3.13 -9.22
N PHE A 139 -2.77 -2.98 -9.60
CA PHE A 139 -3.49 -3.89 -10.49
C PHE A 139 -2.88 -4.00 -11.90
N ILE A 140 -2.27 -2.93 -12.38
CA ILE A 140 -1.54 -2.91 -13.66
C ILE A 140 -0.49 -4.05 -13.72
N LYS A 141 0.14 -4.42 -12.60
CA LYS A 141 1.17 -5.46 -12.58
C LYS A 141 0.62 -6.85 -12.93
N PRO A 142 -0.33 -7.43 -12.17
CA PRO A 142 -0.87 -8.76 -12.48
C PRO A 142 -1.54 -8.81 -13.84
N VAL A 143 -2.21 -7.74 -14.29
CA VAL A 143 -2.77 -7.66 -15.65
C VAL A 143 -1.66 -7.75 -16.69
N THR A 144 -0.55 -7.01 -16.50
CA THR A 144 0.59 -7.08 -17.42
C THR A 144 1.17 -8.50 -17.47
N TYR A 145 1.30 -9.19 -16.33
CA TYR A 145 1.82 -10.56 -16.31
C TYR A 145 0.91 -11.52 -17.05
N ALA A 146 -0.39 -11.43 -16.84
CA ALA A 146 -1.38 -12.28 -17.50
C ALA A 146 -1.37 -12.08 -19.03
N GLU A 147 -1.41 -10.84 -19.50
CA GLU A 147 -1.50 -10.52 -20.92
C GLU A 147 -0.18 -10.74 -21.70
N THR A 148 0.96 -10.61 -21.02
CA THR A 148 2.26 -10.82 -21.68
C THR A 148 2.80 -12.22 -21.52
N GLY A 149 2.13 -13.11 -20.76
CA GLY A 149 2.63 -14.44 -20.42
C GLY A 149 3.87 -14.42 -19.54
N TYR A 150 4.12 -13.32 -18.82
CA TYR A 150 5.31 -13.15 -18.00
C TYR A 150 5.27 -14.03 -16.75
N SER A 151 6.18 -14.98 -16.65
CA SER A 151 6.23 -15.99 -15.57
C SER A 151 7.60 -16.12 -14.89
N ALA A 152 8.57 -15.25 -15.22
CA ALA A 152 9.89 -15.33 -14.58
C ALA A 152 9.77 -15.13 -13.07
N LYS A 153 10.27 -16.10 -12.29
CA LYS A 153 10.26 -16.06 -10.83
C LYS A 153 11.71 -15.94 -10.32
N GLU A 154 11.93 -14.99 -9.43
CA GLU A 154 13.13 -14.88 -8.61
C GLU A 154 12.73 -15.06 -7.13
N ASP A 155 13.44 -15.91 -6.39
CA ASP A 155 13.16 -16.25 -5.00
C ASP A 155 11.70 -16.66 -4.70
N GLY A 156 11.02 -17.29 -5.69
CA GLY A 156 9.64 -17.75 -5.56
C GLY A 156 8.58 -16.63 -5.72
N LYS A 157 8.98 -15.40 -6.05
CA LYS A 157 8.07 -14.30 -6.46
C LYS A 157 8.28 -14.02 -7.94
N ILE A 158 7.20 -13.56 -8.62
CA ILE A 158 7.33 -13.07 -9.99
C ILE A 158 8.29 -11.88 -9.99
N SER A 159 9.37 -11.96 -10.77
CA SER A 159 10.28 -10.84 -11.00
C SER A 159 9.51 -9.74 -11.74
N ASP A 160 9.24 -8.63 -11.05
CA ASP A 160 8.32 -7.60 -11.54
C ASP A 160 8.97 -6.74 -12.65
N PRO A 161 8.57 -6.88 -13.93
CA PRO A 161 9.13 -6.08 -15.02
C PRO A 161 8.77 -4.60 -14.90
N LEU A 162 7.85 -4.24 -13.99
CA LEU A 162 7.47 -2.87 -13.65
C LEU A 162 8.11 -2.39 -12.33
N GLU A 163 9.02 -3.19 -11.74
CA GLU A 163 9.76 -2.76 -10.56
C GLU A 163 10.60 -1.51 -10.89
N GLY A 164 10.48 -0.49 -10.05
CA GLY A 164 11.12 0.81 -10.31
C GLY A 164 10.38 1.70 -11.33
N ILE A 165 9.38 1.20 -12.05
CA ILE A 165 8.51 2.00 -12.90
C ILE A 165 7.35 2.53 -12.08
N GLY A 166 7.19 3.86 -12.07
CA GLY A 166 6.28 4.56 -11.16
C GLY A 166 7.05 5.12 -9.96
N PHE A 167 6.85 6.41 -9.71
CA PHE A 167 7.58 7.13 -8.65
C PHE A 167 6.90 6.99 -7.29
N PHE A 168 5.66 6.48 -7.25
CA PHE A 168 4.85 6.40 -6.05
C PHE A 168 4.19 5.02 -5.94
N GLY A 169 4.28 4.40 -4.78
CA GLY A 169 3.77 3.07 -4.51
C GLY A 169 3.15 2.93 -3.11
N ARG A 170 2.94 1.70 -2.65
CA ARG A 170 2.36 1.41 -1.34
C ARG A 170 3.21 1.91 -0.17
N PRO A 171 4.55 1.75 -0.15
CA PRO A 171 5.36 2.27 0.95
C PRO A 171 5.20 3.79 1.13
N GLU A 172 5.15 4.54 0.03
CA GLU A 172 4.94 5.99 0.03
C GLU A 172 3.53 6.34 0.55
N THR A 173 2.50 5.59 0.14
CA THR A 173 1.12 5.74 0.63
C THR A 173 1.06 5.56 2.14
N MET A 174 1.61 4.46 2.66
CA MET A 174 1.61 4.18 4.10
C MET A 174 2.39 5.25 4.88
N LEU A 175 3.57 5.63 4.39
CA LEU A 175 4.40 6.65 5.05
C LEU A 175 3.66 7.98 5.14
N LEU A 176 2.99 8.41 4.07
CA LEU A 176 2.21 9.65 4.07
C LEU A 176 1.00 9.59 5.00
N LEU A 177 0.28 8.47 5.05
CA LEU A 177 -0.84 8.31 6.00
C LEU A 177 -0.35 8.35 7.44
N ILE A 178 0.73 7.62 7.75
CA ILE A 178 1.31 7.59 9.10
C ILE A 178 1.78 8.99 9.50
N THR A 179 2.60 9.64 8.68
CA THR A 179 3.17 10.96 9.00
C THR A 179 2.08 12.03 9.02
N GLY A 180 1.14 12.00 8.08
CA GLY A 180 0.01 12.93 8.03
C GLY A 180 -0.89 12.84 9.26
N GLY A 181 -1.16 11.61 9.74
CA GLY A 181 -1.97 11.42 10.95
C GLY A 181 -1.24 11.78 12.24
N LEU A 182 0.07 11.52 12.34
CA LEU A 182 0.89 11.92 13.49
C LEU A 182 1.06 13.45 13.59
N LEU A 183 1.17 14.13 12.44
CA LEU A 183 1.40 15.58 12.37
C LEU A 183 0.10 16.39 12.26
N GLY A 184 -1.07 15.75 12.21
CA GLY A 184 -2.36 16.43 12.08
C GLY A 184 -2.69 16.93 10.67
N PHE A 185 -1.96 16.49 9.64
CA PHE A 185 -2.17 16.87 8.23
C PHE A 185 -2.68 15.72 7.36
N ILE A 186 -3.48 14.81 7.95
CA ILE A 186 -3.90 13.56 7.28
C ILE A 186 -4.66 13.81 5.98
N TRP A 187 -5.47 14.89 5.91
CA TRP A 187 -6.19 15.27 4.71
C TRP A 187 -5.23 15.65 3.56
N ILE A 188 -4.19 16.42 3.88
CA ILE A 188 -3.17 16.79 2.89
C ILE A 188 -2.44 15.52 2.39
N ALA A 189 -2.17 14.58 3.29
CA ALA A 189 -1.60 13.29 2.92
C ALA A 189 -2.50 12.54 1.92
N VAL A 190 -3.81 12.45 2.17
CA VAL A 190 -4.76 11.79 1.26
C VAL A 190 -4.83 12.51 -0.09
N LEU A 191 -4.80 13.85 -0.12
CA LEU A 191 -4.77 14.61 -1.36
C LEU A 191 -3.51 14.30 -2.19
N ILE A 192 -2.34 14.28 -1.56
CA ILE A 192 -1.08 13.92 -2.21
C ILE A 192 -1.14 12.48 -2.73
N ILE A 193 -1.64 11.54 -1.93
CA ILE A 193 -1.82 10.15 -2.34
C ILE A 193 -2.73 10.05 -3.56
N ALA A 194 -3.87 10.75 -3.58
CA ALA A 194 -4.80 10.77 -4.71
C ALA A 194 -4.12 11.21 -6.00
N LEU A 195 -3.32 12.27 -5.94
CA LEU A 195 -2.59 12.78 -7.11
C LEU A 195 -1.46 11.83 -7.53
N CYS A 196 -0.58 11.47 -6.60
CA CYS A 196 0.65 10.73 -6.89
C CYS A 196 0.41 9.29 -7.33
N THR A 197 -0.57 8.58 -6.73
CA THR A 197 -0.89 7.21 -7.13
C THR A 197 -1.44 7.14 -8.54
N ASN A 198 -2.35 8.05 -8.91
CA ASN A 198 -2.90 8.11 -10.26
C ASN A 198 -1.85 8.52 -11.30
N LEU A 199 -1.02 9.52 -11.00
CA LEU A 199 0.10 9.91 -11.88
C LEU A 199 1.09 8.74 -12.06
N SER A 200 1.39 8.00 -11.00
CA SER A 200 2.25 6.82 -11.07
C SER A 200 1.61 5.69 -11.91
N ALA A 201 0.29 5.49 -11.81
CA ALA A 201 -0.43 4.54 -12.66
C ALA A 201 -0.37 4.96 -14.14
N VAL A 202 -0.60 6.24 -14.45
CA VAL A 202 -0.46 6.77 -15.83
C VAL A 202 0.96 6.58 -16.35
N GLN A 203 1.99 6.85 -15.53
CA GLN A 203 3.39 6.62 -15.91
C GLN A 203 3.65 5.15 -16.29
N ARG A 204 3.10 4.19 -15.54
CA ARG A 204 3.19 2.74 -15.85
C ARG A 204 2.49 2.41 -17.17
N ILE A 205 1.29 2.93 -17.41
CA ILE A 205 0.55 2.73 -18.66
C ILE A 205 1.35 3.27 -19.86
N LEU A 206 1.90 4.48 -19.75
CA LEU A 206 2.72 5.05 -20.81
C LEU A 206 3.99 4.23 -21.09
N TYR A 207 4.63 3.71 -20.04
CA TYR A 207 5.76 2.81 -20.19
C TYR A 207 5.37 1.52 -20.93
N LEU A 208 4.25 0.89 -20.53
CA LEU A 208 3.74 -0.32 -21.18
C LEU A 208 3.35 -0.07 -22.64
N LYS A 209 2.72 1.07 -22.95
CA LYS A 209 2.43 1.48 -24.32
C LYS A 209 3.70 1.56 -25.17
N LYS A 210 4.78 2.11 -24.61
CA LYS A 210 6.07 2.21 -25.33
C LYS A 210 6.70 0.84 -25.56
N ARG A 211 6.52 -0.10 -24.61
CA ARG A 211 7.16 -1.43 -24.66
C ARG A 211 6.36 -2.46 -25.45
N HIS A 212 5.04 -2.41 -25.40
CA HIS A 212 4.12 -3.42 -25.94
C HIS A 212 3.11 -2.85 -26.93
N GLY A 213 3.16 -1.57 -27.26
CA GLY A 213 2.18 -0.90 -28.11
C GLY A 213 2.32 -1.14 -29.61
N GLY A 214 3.25 -2.01 -30.06
CA GLY A 214 3.35 -2.47 -31.43
C GLY A 214 2.29 -3.53 -31.73
N TYR A 215 1.64 -3.45 -32.91
CA TYR A 215 0.76 -4.53 -33.38
C TYR A 215 1.60 -5.81 -33.53
N LYS A 216 1.14 -6.93 -32.97
CA LYS A 216 1.65 -8.24 -33.33
C LYS A 216 1.13 -8.51 -34.76
N ASN A 217 1.98 -8.45 -35.74
CA ASN A 217 1.66 -9.02 -37.06
C ASN A 217 1.63 -10.55 -36.84
N GLU A 218 0.42 -11.14 -36.90
CA GLU A 218 0.22 -12.58 -36.96
C GLU A 218 0.76 -13.13 -38.27
#